data_504637aaa3f84412dc282f138b949267
#
_entry.id   504637aaa3f84412dc282f138b949267
#
_cell.length_a   1.000
_cell.length_b   1.000
_cell.length_c   1.000
_cell.angle_alpha   90.00
_cell.angle_beta   90.00
_cell.angle_gamma   90.00
#
_symmetry.space_group_name_H-M   'P 1'
#
loop_
_entity.id
_entity.type
_entity.pdbx_description
1 polymer ?
#
loop_
_entity_poly.entity_id
_entity_poly.type
_entity_poly.pdbx_seq_one_letter_code
_entity_poly.pdbx_strand_id
1 'polypeptide(L)'
;MSVTEDIEVSTVGAVEPKIIEQPDDFNEPEPTAEELSTLEHISDHIPLAAWLIVVCEFCERFAFYGLSGLWQNYIQFPLPTKNETQPGALDRGQQTATALTMFFRFFAYITPIAGAILADQLWGKYKTIMISCAIYMIGLVVLLLTSIPPAIDKGIAFPGLIVAMIIIGTGTGGVKSNVSPLMAEQYSRTKPIITGN
;
A
#
# COMPACT_ATOMS: atom_id res chain seq x y z
N MET A 1 -47.29 -30.42 33.90
CA MET A 1 -45.91 -30.54 34.39
C MET A 1 -45.02 -30.25 33.18
N SER A 2 -44.82 -28.96 32.89
CA SER A 2 -44.09 -28.47 31.74
C SER A 2 -42.73 -27.96 32.23
N VAL A 3 -41.66 -28.59 31.77
CA VAL A 3 -40.29 -28.17 32.00
C VAL A 3 -39.93 -27.24 30.83
N THR A 4 -39.85 -25.95 31.08
CA THR A 4 -39.24 -24.98 30.20
C THR A 4 -37.76 -24.94 30.53
N GLU A 5 -36.97 -25.42 29.61
CA GLU A 5 -35.51 -25.36 29.62
C GLU A 5 -35.07 -23.96 29.16
N ASP A 6 -34.58 -23.15 30.09
CA ASP A 6 -34.00 -21.84 29.82
C ASP A 6 -32.63 -22.03 29.15
N ILE A 7 -32.56 -21.74 27.86
CA ILE A 7 -31.31 -21.64 27.13
C ILE A 7 -30.70 -20.27 27.44
N GLU A 8 -29.72 -20.23 28.32
CA GLU A 8 -28.87 -19.08 28.56
C GLU A 8 -28.01 -18.80 27.28
N VAL A 9 -28.46 -17.83 26.52
CA VAL A 9 -27.65 -17.30 25.40
C VAL A 9 -26.54 -16.45 25.99
N SER A 10 -25.35 -17.05 26.09
CA SER A 10 -24.13 -16.32 26.43
C SER A 10 -23.90 -15.22 25.38
N THR A 11 -24.18 -13.98 25.77
CA THR A 11 -23.86 -12.79 25.00
C THR A 11 -22.33 -12.68 24.88
N VAL A 12 -21.81 -13.11 23.76
CA VAL A 12 -20.44 -12.74 23.32
C VAL A 12 -20.38 -11.23 23.36
N GLY A 13 -19.54 -10.69 24.24
CA GLY A 13 -19.39 -9.27 24.45
C GLY A 13 -19.14 -8.57 23.10
N ALA A 14 -20.11 -7.78 22.69
CA ALA A 14 -19.94 -6.83 21.62
C ALA A 14 -18.81 -5.89 22.03
N VAL A 15 -17.66 -6.01 21.39
CA VAL A 15 -16.61 -5.01 21.46
C VAL A 15 -17.20 -3.77 20.79
N GLU A 16 -17.70 -2.84 21.62
CA GLU A 16 -18.09 -1.52 21.11
C GLU A 16 -16.90 -0.95 20.36
N PRO A 17 -17.09 -0.51 19.10
CA PRO A 17 -16.03 0.21 18.41
C PRO A 17 -15.69 1.42 19.28
N LYS A 18 -14.48 1.45 19.82
CA LYS A 18 -13.94 2.60 20.52
C LYS A 18 -13.90 3.72 19.51
N ILE A 19 -14.98 4.50 19.46
CA ILE A 19 -15.01 5.78 18.75
C ILE A 19 -13.89 6.56 19.41
N ILE A 20 -12.80 6.76 18.68
CA ILE A 20 -11.76 7.71 19.06
C ILE A 20 -12.52 9.03 19.06
N GLU A 21 -12.93 9.50 20.23
CA GLU A 21 -13.39 10.87 20.41
C GLU A 21 -12.24 11.74 19.92
N GLN A 22 -12.40 12.27 18.70
CA GLN A 22 -11.55 13.35 18.23
C GLN A 22 -11.74 14.48 19.25
N PRO A 23 -10.67 15.12 19.73
CA PRO A 23 -10.80 16.23 20.66
C PRO A 23 -11.74 17.23 20.01
N ASP A 24 -12.90 17.44 20.64
CA ASP A 24 -13.90 18.45 20.29
C ASP A 24 -13.35 19.87 20.60
N ASP A 25 -12.19 20.20 20.02
CA ASP A 25 -11.51 21.46 20.23
C ASP A 25 -12.04 22.56 19.30
N PHE A 26 -13.15 22.29 18.59
CA PHE A 26 -13.80 23.27 17.74
C PHE A 26 -15.16 23.68 18.32
N ASN A 27 -15.13 24.48 19.38
CA ASN A 27 -16.28 25.24 19.90
C ASN A 27 -16.68 26.37 18.91
N GLU A 28 -16.42 26.22 17.63
CA GLU A 28 -16.85 27.16 16.61
C GLU A 28 -18.29 26.83 16.20
N PRO A 29 -19.19 27.81 16.19
CA PRO A 29 -20.58 27.60 15.82
C PRO A 29 -20.68 27.08 14.38
N GLU A 30 -21.47 26.04 14.18
CA GLU A 30 -21.75 25.56 12.82
C GLU A 30 -22.46 26.67 12.03
N PRO A 31 -22.07 26.89 10.74
CA PRO A 31 -22.71 27.90 9.90
C PRO A 31 -24.17 27.56 9.66
N THR A 32 -25.03 28.56 9.71
CA THR A 32 -26.44 28.44 9.38
C THR A 32 -26.64 28.19 7.88
N ALA A 33 -27.81 27.65 7.48
CA ALA A 33 -28.11 27.38 6.08
C ALA A 33 -28.07 28.66 5.19
N GLU A 34 -28.36 29.83 5.77
CA GLU A 34 -28.27 31.11 5.07
C GLU A 34 -26.81 31.53 4.85
N GLU A 35 -25.95 31.37 5.84
CA GLU A 35 -24.52 31.65 5.75
C GLU A 35 -23.81 30.75 4.75
N LEU A 36 -24.15 29.46 4.71
CA LEU A 36 -23.64 28.51 3.71
C LEU A 36 -24.01 28.90 2.27
N SER A 37 -25.14 29.60 2.06
CA SER A 37 -25.56 30.04 0.73
C SER A 37 -25.04 31.41 0.32
N THR A 38 -24.66 32.27 1.28
CA THR A 38 -24.28 33.66 1.04
C THR A 38 -22.78 33.93 1.15
N LEU A 39 -22.05 33.10 1.92
CA LEU A 39 -20.61 33.27 2.11
C LEU A 39 -19.80 32.57 1.01
N GLU A 40 -18.65 33.13 0.68
CA GLU A 40 -17.72 32.58 -0.27
C GLU A 40 -17.06 31.29 0.30
N HIS A 41 -17.10 30.20 -0.46
CA HIS A 41 -16.46 28.95 -0.09
C HIS A 41 -14.96 29.00 -0.43
N ILE A 42 -14.12 28.99 0.59
CA ILE A 42 -12.67 28.92 0.45
C ILE A 42 -12.16 27.51 0.85
N SER A 43 -11.13 27.05 0.16
CA SER A 43 -10.47 25.78 0.51
C SER A 43 -9.60 25.94 1.76
N ASP A 44 -9.72 25.00 2.69
CA ASP A 44 -8.84 24.93 3.84
C ASP A 44 -7.43 24.42 3.47
N HIS A 45 -6.45 24.66 4.35
CA HIS A 45 -5.08 24.23 4.16
C HIS A 45 -4.93 22.72 4.36
N ILE A 46 -4.31 22.07 3.38
CA ILE A 46 -3.93 20.66 3.50
C ILE A 46 -2.74 20.53 4.47
N PRO A 47 -2.81 19.70 5.51
CA PRO A 47 -1.72 19.55 6.47
C PRO A 47 -0.45 18.99 5.80
N LEU A 48 0.72 19.44 6.25
CA LEU A 48 2.02 19.00 5.71
C LEU A 48 2.18 17.47 5.78
N ALA A 49 1.61 16.82 6.80
CA ALA A 49 1.62 15.38 6.95
C ALA A 49 1.00 14.66 5.74
N ALA A 50 -0.11 15.18 5.20
CA ALA A 50 -0.75 14.62 4.00
C ALA A 50 0.19 14.72 2.78
N TRP A 51 0.89 15.84 2.59
CA TRP A 51 1.87 16.00 1.51
C TRP A 51 3.04 15.02 1.62
N LEU A 52 3.55 14.78 2.83
CA LEU A 52 4.62 13.79 3.05
C LEU A 52 4.16 12.37 2.70
N ILE A 53 2.91 12.02 3.01
CA ILE A 53 2.33 10.73 2.65
C ILE A 53 2.22 10.59 1.13
N VAL A 54 1.78 11.64 0.42
CA VAL A 54 1.70 11.66 -1.06
C VAL A 54 3.08 11.45 -1.68
N VAL A 55 4.11 12.12 -1.16
CA VAL A 55 5.49 11.96 -1.66
C VAL A 55 5.97 10.52 -1.45
N CYS A 56 5.69 9.92 -0.29
CA CYS A 56 6.03 8.54 0.00
C CYS A 56 5.36 7.56 -0.98
N GLU A 57 4.06 7.75 -1.23
CA GLU A 57 3.31 6.95 -2.21
C GLU A 57 3.87 7.13 -3.63
N PHE A 58 4.17 8.37 -4.02
CA PHE A 58 4.77 8.64 -5.32
C PHE A 58 6.09 7.89 -5.50
N CYS A 59 7.00 7.93 -4.52
CA CYS A 59 8.28 7.23 -4.58
C CYS A 59 8.09 5.70 -4.69
N GLU A 60 7.15 5.14 -3.93
CA GLU A 60 6.84 3.71 -3.99
C GLU A 60 6.25 3.33 -5.35
N ARG A 61 5.28 4.10 -5.87
CA ARG A 61 4.70 3.87 -7.20
C ARG A 61 5.74 3.99 -8.30
N PHE A 62 6.61 4.99 -8.23
CA PHE A 62 7.70 5.17 -9.18
C PHE A 62 8.61 3.94 -9.23
N ALA A 63 9.03 3.43 -8.07
CA ALA A 63 9.84 2.22 -7.98
C ALA A 63 9.09 0.98 -8.52
N PHE A 64 7.81 0.81 -8.15
CA PHE A 64 6.99 -0.30 -8.59
C PHE A 64 6.82 -0.34 -10.12
N TYR A 65 6.44 0.76 -10.73
CA TYR A 65 6.24 0.81 -12.19
C TYR A 65 7.57 0.74 -12.95
N GLY A 66 8.62 1.37 -12.41
CA GLY A 66 9.96 1.28 -12.97
C GLY A 66 10.46 -0.16 -13.04
N LEU A 67 10.36 -0.90 -11.95
CA LEU A 67 10.76 -2.31 -11.89
C LEU A 67 9.89 -3.21 -12.77
N SER A 68 8.57 -3.08 -12.66
CA SER A 68 7.64 -3.94 -13.40
C SER A 68 7.74 -3.77 -14.91
N GLY A 69 8.14 -2.59 -15.38
CA GLY A 69 8.39 -2.31 -16.79
C GLY A 69 9.64 -3.01 -17.35
N LEU A 70 10.66 -3.19 -16.49
CA LEU A 70 11.94 -3.79 -16.90
C LEU A 70 11.92 -5.34 -16.86
N TRP A 71 11.06 -5.96 -16.08
CA TRP A 71 11.08 -7.40 -15.84
C TRP A 71 10.87 -8.24 -17.08
N GLN A 72 10.03 -7.78 -18.02
CA GLN A 72 9.81 -8.52 -19.26
C GLN A 72 11.13 -8.76 -20.00
N ASN A 73 11.90 -7.69 -20.23
CA ASN A 73 13.17 -7.78 -20.95
C ASN A 73 14.25 -8.50 -20.12
N TYR A 74 14.31 -8.24 -18.81
CA TYR A 74 15.26 -8.85 -17.91
C TYR A 74 15.16 -10.39 -17.87
N ILE A 75 13.94 -10.92 -17.90
CA ILE A 75 13.67 -12.36 -17.88
C ILE A 75 13.82 -12.97 -19.26
N GLN A 76 13.36 -12.26 -20.31
CA GLN A 76 13.20 -12.82 -21.64
C GLN A 76 14.53 -13.02 -22.37
N PHE A 77 15.42 -12.02 -22.31
CA PHE A 77 16.63 -11.99 -23.13
C PHE A 77 17.88 -12.41 -22.37
N PRO A 78 18.92 -12.93 -23.08
CA PRO A 78 20.22 -13.20 -22.46
C PRO A 78 20.97 -11.92 -22.10
N LEU A 79 22.08 -12.07 -21.38
CA LEU A 79 23.03 -10.97 -21.17
C LEU A 79 23.57 -10.48 -22.49
N PRO A 80 23.57 -9.17 -22.78
CA PRO A 80 24.03 -8.64 -24.06
C PRO A 80 25.53 -8.89 -24.25
N THR A 81 25.87 -9.50 -25.36
CA THR A 81 27.23 -9.59 -25.86
C THR A 81 27.63 -8.26 -26.54
N LYS A 82 28.93 -8.07 -26.80
CA LYS A 82 29.49 -6.78 -27.31
C LYS A 82 28.80 -6.23 -28.58
N ASN A 83 28.02 -7.05 -29.31
CA ASN A 83 27.35 -6.68 -30.56
C ASN A 83 25.82 -6.64 -30.43
N GLU A 84 25.26 -6.93 -29.27
CA GLU A 84 23.81 -6.95 -29.03
C GLU A 84 23.37 -5.71 -28.24
N THR A 85 22.29 -5.09 -28.70
CA THR A 85 21.74 -3.87 -28.08
C THR A 85 20.56 -4.16 -27.15
N GLN A 86 20.09 -5.40 -27.11
CA GLN A 86 18.88 -5.76 -26.38
C GLN A 86 19.18 -6.05 -24.90
N PRO A 87 18.57 -5.32 -23.95
CA PRO A 87 18.83 -5.52 -22.53
C PRO A 87 18.11 -6.77 -22.01
N GLY A 88 18.85 -7.67 -21.38
CA GLY A 88 18.33 -8.87 -20.74
C GLY A 88 19.37 -9.47 -19.80
N ALA A 89 19.01 -10.56 -19.10
CA ALA A 89 19.94 -11.24 -18.21
C ALA A 89 19.67 -12.73 -17.99
N LEU A 90 18.41 -13.19 -18.03
CA LEU A 90 18.05 -14.53 -17.56
C LEU A 90 17.81 -15.57 -18.65
N ASP A 91 17.63 -15.14 -19.90
CA ASP A 91 17.41 -16.02 -21.08
C ASP A 91 16.33 -17.10 -20.85
N ARG A 92 15.20 -16.73 -20.25
CA ARG A 92 14.10 -17.67 -19.96
C ARG A 92 12.99 -17.67 -21.01
N GLY A 93 13.15 -16.86 -22.07
CA GLY A 93 12.20 -16.74 -23.16
C GLY A 93 10.94 -15.95 -22.81
N GLN A 94 10.18 -15.60 -23.83
CA GLN A 94 9.02 -14.72 -23.73
C GLN A 94 7.88 -15.30 -22.88
N GLN A 95 7.63 -16.60 -22.99
CA GLN A 95 6.53 -17.24 -22.27
C GLN A 95 6.72 -17.16 -20.75
N THR A 96 7.92 -17.48 -20.26
CA THR A 96 8.26 -17.41 -18.84
C THR A 96 8.23 -15.95 -18.34
N ALA A 97 8.76 -15.02 -19.11
CA ALA A 97 8.76 -13.61 -18.78
C ALA A 97 7.32 -13.05 -18.62
N THR A 98 6.45 -13.37 -19.57
CA THR A 98 5.04 -12.96 -19.52
C THR A 98 4.32 -13.60 -18.34
N ALA A 99 4.51 -14.90 -18.10
CA ALA A 99 3.89 -15.60 -16.98
C ALA A 99 4.27 -15.01 -15.62
N LEU A 100 5.56 -14.74 -15.39
CA LEU A 100 6.02 -14.13 -14.13
C LEU A 100 5.57 -12.69 -13.97
N THR A 101 5.59 -11.90 -15.04
CA THR A 101 5.11 -10.50 -15.01
C THR A 101 3.61 -10.45 -14.69
N MET A 102 2.81 -11.33 -15.28
CA MET A 102 1.37 -11.42 -14.99
C MET A 102 1.10 -11.94 -13.58
N PHE A 103 1.87 -12.95 -13.14
CA PHE A 103 1.81 -13.42 -11.75
C PHE A 103 2.06 -12.30 -10.75
N PHE A 104 3.12 -11.51 -10.96
CA PHE A 104 3.42 -10.39 -10.06
C PHE A 104 2.32 -9.34 -10.03
N ARG A 105 1.77 -8.97 -11.20
CA ARG A 105 0.65 -8.03 -11.28
C ARG A 105 -0.56 -8.55 -10.52
N PHE A 106 -0.95 -9.79 -10.76
CA PHE A 106 -2.05 -10.44 -10.06
C PHE A 106 -1.82 -10.46 -8.53
N PHE A 107 -0.62 -10.86 -8.10
CA PHE A 107 -0.23 -10.89 -6.71
C PHE A 107 -0.29 -9.50 -6.05
N ALA A 108 0.22 -8.46 -6.73
CA ALA A 108 0.16 -7.07 -6.28
C ALA A 108 -1.27 -6.48 -6.19
N TYR A 109 -2.28 -7.14 -6.78
CA TYR A 109 -3.69 -6.77 -6.60
C TYR A 109 -4.39 -7.55 -5.49
N ILE A 110 -3.92 -8.73 -5.16
CA ILE A 110 -4.48 -9.54 -4.06
C ILE A 110 -3.92 -9.12 -2.70
N THR A 111 -2.62 -8.88 -2.61
CA THR A 111 -1.95 -8.51 -1.35
C THR A 111 -2.52 -7.28 -0.63
N PRO A 112 -3.06 -6.23 -1.31
CA PRO A 112 -3.72 -5.13 -0.63
C PRO A 112 -4.92 -5.53 0.24
N ILE A 113 -5.64 -6.59 -0.12
CA ILE A 113 -6.76 -7.10 0.67
C ILE A 113 -6.24 -7.59 2.03
N ALA A 114 -5.17 -8.39 2.01
CA ALA A 114 -4.53 -8.84 3.25
C ALA A 114 -3.94 -7.66 4.05
N GLY A 115 -3.34 -6.68 3.37
CA GLY A 115 -2.80 -5.48 3.98
C GLY A 115 -3.86 -4.62 4.69
N ALA A 116 -5.04 -4.47 4.09
CA ALA A 116 -6.16 -3.76 4.70
C ALA A 116 -6.66 -4.50 5.97
N ILE A 117 -6.88 -5.81 5.88
CA ILE A 117 -7.33 -6.62 7.02
C ILE A 117 -6.33 -6.54 8.19
N LEU A 118 -5.03 -6.62 7.91
CA LEU A 118 -3.99 -6.50 8.93
C LEU A 118 -3.98 -5.12 9.60
N ALA A 119 -4.21 -4.07 8.82
CA ALA A 119 -4.26 -2.71 9.33
C ALA A 119 -5.49 -2.48 10.22
N ASP A 120 -6.66 -2.96 9.80
CA ASP A 120 -7.91 -2.71 10.51
C ASP A 120 -8.05 -3.58 11.77
N GLN A 121 -7.54 -4.83 11.73
CA GLN A 121 -7.73 -5.80 12.81
C GLN A 121 -6.61 -5.78 13.87
N LEU A 122 -5.35 -5.52 13.47
CA LEU A 122 -4.20 -5.82 14.34
C LEU A 122 -3.30 -4.62 14.63
N TRP A 123 -2.84 -3.89 13.63
CA TRP A 123 -1.69 -2.98 13.79
C TRP A 123 -2.03 -1.50 13.64
N GLY A 124 -3.15 -1.17 13.02
CA GLY A 124 -3.46 0.19 12.61
C GLY A 124 -2.71 0.59 11.32
N LYS A 125 -3.24 1.57 10.61
CA LYS A 125 -2.78 1.95 9.25
C LYS A 125 -1.31 2.38 9.20
N TYR A 126 -0.89 3.25 10.13
CA TYR A 126 0.49 3.76 10.16
C TYR A 126 1.53 2.65 10.34
N LYS A 127 1.33 1.76 11.33
CA LYS A 127 2.28 0.66 11.60
C LYS A 127 2.33 -0.33 10.43
N THR A 128 1.18 -0.62 9.82
CA THR A 128 1.11 -1.52 8.67
C THR A 128 1.90 -0.94 7.49
N ILE A 129 1.79 0.36 7.21
CA ILE A 129 2.57 1.03 6.16
C ILE A 129 4.08 0.93 6.47
N MET A 130 4.50 1.25 7.70
CA MET A 130 5.91 1.20 8.08
C MET A 130 6.53 -0.19 7.94
N ILE A 131 5.83 -1.23 8.40
CA ILE A 131 6.28 -2.62 8.27
C ILE A 131 6.32 -3.04 6.80
N SER A 132 5.30 -2.67 6.03
CA SER A 132 5.21 -2.98 4.60
C SER A 132 6.31 -2.30 3.79
N CYS A 133 6.65 -1.05 4.11
CA CYS A 133 7.81 -0.36 3.53
C CYS A 133 9.12 -1.08 3.85
N ALA A 134 9.31 -1.54 5.09
CA ALA A 134 10.51 -2.30 5.46
C ALA A 134 10.61 -3.63 4.68
N ILE A 135 9.50 -4.36 4.55
CA ILE A 135 9.43 -5.59 3.73
C ILE A 135 9.75 -5.28 2.27
N TYR A 136 9.17 -4.20 1.73
CA TYR A 136 9.45 -3.75 0.36
C TYR A 136 10.93 -3.46 0.13
N MET A 137 11.58 -2.74 1.06
CA MET A 137 13.01 -2.44 1.00
C MET A 137 13.87 -3.72 1.04
N ILE A 138 13.52 -4.69 1.88
CA ILE A 138 14.19 -6.00 1.90
C ILE A 138 14.07 -6.68 0.53
N GLY A 139 12.88 -6.66 -0.07
CA GLY A 139 12.66 -7.21 -1.41
C GLY A 139 13.54 -6.56 -2.49
N LEU A 140 13.70 -5.23 -2.44
CA LEU A 140 14.59 -4.50 -3.35
C LEU A 140 16.06 -4.89 -3.14
N VAL A 141 16.51 -5.05 -1.90
CA VAL A 141 17.87 -5.49 -1.59
C VAL A 141 18.12 -6.91 -2.11
N VAL A 142 17.16 -7.83 -1.92
CA VAL A 142 17.26 -9.19 -2.46
C VAL A 142 17.35 -9.16 -3.98
N LEU A 143 16.51 -8.36 -4.64
CA LEU A 143 16.55 -8.19 -6.10
C LEU A 143 17.91 -7.66 -6.56
N LEU A 144 18.44 -6.63 -5.90
CA LEU A 144 19.73 -6.05 -6.22
C LEU A 144 20.85 -7.08 -6.09
N LEU A 145 20.92 -7.81 -4.97
CA LEU A 145 21.96 -8.80 -4.72
C LEU A 145 21.91 -9.98 -5.69
N THR A 146 20.71 -10.39 -6.12
CA THR A 146 20.54 -11.49 -7.07
C THR A 146 20.72 -11.08 -8.54
N SER A 147 20.70 -9.77 -8.84
CA SER A 147 20.92 -9.24 -10.18
C SER A 147 22.40 -8.95 -10.48
N ILE A 148 23.32 -9.19 -9.55
CA ILE A 148 24.76 -9.01 -9.76
C ILE A 148 25.29 -10.08 -10.74
N PRO A 149 26.23 -9.74 -11.66
CA PRO A 149 26.77 -10.69 -12.63
C PRO A 149 27.19 -12.06 -12.07
N PRO A 150 27.92 -12.15 -10.93
CA PRO A 150 28.28 -13.44 -10.33
C PRO A 150 27.09 -14.30 -9.89
N ALA A 151 25.95 -13.67 -9.56
CA ALA A 151 24.74 -14.40 -9.20
C ALA A 151 23.99 -14.91 -10.45
N ILE A 152 24.06 -14.17 -11.54
CA ILE A 152 23.52 -14.57 -12.85
C ILE A 152 24.29 -15.78 -13.37
N ASP A 153 25.62 -15.73 -13.36
CA ASP A 153 26.51 -16.81 -13.84
C ASP A 153 26.30 -18.12 -13.04
N LYS A 154 26.02 -18.01 -11.74
CA LYS A 154 25.71 -19.16 -10.88
C LYS A 154 24.27 -19.67 -10.99
N GLY A 155 23.42 -19.02 -11.79
CA GLY A 155 22.00 -19.37 -11.95
C GLY A 155 21.11 -19.02 -10.76
N ILE A 156 21.62 -18.27 -9.77
CA ILE A 156 20.87 -17.87 -8.56
C ILE A 156 19.90 -16.72 -8.89
N ALA A 157 20.14 -15.96 -9.94
CA ALA A 157 19.36 -14.79 -10.30
C ALA A 157 17.88 -15.10 -10.55
N PHE A 158 17.56 -16.22 -11.18
CA PHE A 158 16.18 -16.59 -11.49
C PHE A 158 15.35 -16.95 -10.22
N PRO A 159 15.75 -17.87 -9.35
CA PRO A 159 15.03 -18.10 -8.09
C PRO A 159 15.04 -16.87 -7.19
N GLY A 160 16.12 -16.09 -7.18
CA GLY A 160 16.20 -14.85 -6.43
C GLY A 160 15.20 -13.78 -6.89
N LEU A 161 14.98 -13.67 -8.20
CA LEU A 161 13.94 -12.81 -8.76
C LEU A 161 12.55 -13.20 -8.27
N ILE A 162 12.21 -14.48 -8.27
CA ILE A 162 10.90 -14.98 -7.82
C ILE A 162 10.68 -14.62 -6.33
N VAL A 163 11.69 -14.85 -5.49
CA VAL A 163 11.64 -14.49 -4.06
C VAL A 163 11.47 -12.99 -3.89
N ALA A 164 12.25 -12.19 -4.63
CA ALA A 164 12.14 -10.74 -4.59
C ALA A 164 10.74 -10.25 -5.03
N MET A 165 10.16 -10.83 -6.08
CA MET A 165 8.81 -10.50 -6.54
C MET A 165 7.75 -10.74 -5.44
N ILE A 166 7.84 -11.85 -4.73
CA ILE A 166 6.91 -12.18 -3.63
C ILE A 166 7.05 -11.17 -2.49
N ILE A 167 8.28 -10.86 -2.08
CA ILE A 167 8.56 -9.93 -0.98
C ILE A 167 8.09 -8.51 -1.36
N ILE A 168 8.47 -8.03 -2.55
CA ILE A 168 8.07 -6.71 -3.07
C ILE A 168 6.55 -6.61 -3.20
N GLY A 169 5.91 -7.64 -3.76
CA GLY A 169 4.45 -7.67 -3.91
C GLY A 169 3.71 -7.65 -2.58
N THR A 170 4.22 -8.34 -1.55
CA THR A 170 3.67 -8.30 -0.20
C THR A 170 3.82 -6.90 0.41
N GLY A 171 4.99 -6.29 0.29
CA GLY A 171 5.24 -4.92 0.79
C GLY A 171 4.34 -3.88 0.11
N THR A 172 4.28 -3.89 -1.22
CA THR A 172 3.40 -3.01 -2.01
C THR A 172 1.93 -3.14 -1.59
N GLY A 173 1.46 -4.35 -1.28
CA GLY A 173 0.07 -4.58 -0.88
C GLY A 173 -0.32 -3.81 0.38
N GLY A 174 0.51 -3.87 1.43
CA GLY A 174 0.23 -3.18 2.68
C GLY A 174 0.34 -1.65 2.58
N VAL A 175 1.21 -1.13 1.72
CA VAL A 175 1.29 0.32 1.46
C VAL A 175 0.05 0.79 0.70
N LYS A 176 -0.23 0.16 -0.44
CA LYS A 176 -1.29 0.57 -1.37
C LYS A 176 -2.69 0.63 -0.73
N SER A 177 -3.02 -0.30 0.17
CA SER A 177 -4.33 -0.35 0.81
C SER A 177 -4.53 0.73 1.89
N ASN A 178 -3.44 1.17 2.53
CA ASN A 178 -3.54 1.97 3.74
C ASN A 178 -3.15 3.44 3.57
N VAL A 179 -2.44 3.80 2.49
CA VAL A 179 -1.96 5.18 2.27
C VAL A 179 -3.11 6.16 2.06
N SER A 180 -4.06 5.86 1.18
CA SER A 180 -5.19 6.76 0.91
C SER A 180 -6.09 6.98 2.13
N PRO A 181 -6.49 5.94 2.90
CA PRO A 181 -7.22 6.14 4.15
C PRO A 181 -6.42 6.90 5.20
N LEU A 182 -5.11 6.62 5.33
CA LEU A 182 -4.27 7.36 6.28
C LEU A 182 -4.14 8.83 5.90
N MET A 183 -4.05 9.14 4.60
CA MET A 183 -4.01 10.54 4.12
C MET A 183 -5.30 11.27 4.44
N ALA A 184 -6.46 10.63 4.27
CA ALA A 184 -7.75 11.22 4.61
C ALA A 184 -7.88 11.50 6.11
N GLU A 185 -7.32 10.66 6.96
CA GLU A 185 -7.31 10.84 8.42
C GLU A 185 -6.41 12.00 8.90
N GLN A 186 -5.50 12.49 8.06
CA GLN A 186 -4.70 13.67 8.39
C GLN A 186 -5.50 14.97 8.35
N TYR A 187 -6.65 14.97 7.69
CA TYR A 187 -7.54 16.11 7.65
C TYR A 187 -8.59 15.96 8.76
N SER A 188 -8.43 16.74 9.82
CA SER A 188 -9.26 16.65 11.03
C SER A 188 -10.60 17.39 10.93
N ARG A 189 -10.72 18.36 10.00
CA ARG A 189 -11.94 19.16 9.86
C ARG A 189 -12.92 18.50 8.92
N THR A 190 -14.03 18.03 9.46
CA THR A 190 -15.11 17.40 8.69
C THR A 190 -16.29 18.32 8.42
N LYS A 191 -16.35 19.46 9.13
CA LYS A 191 -17.45 20.43 9.04
C LYS A 191 -16.95 21.77 8.51
N PRO A 192 -17.76 22.49 7.71
CA PRO A 192 -17.44 23.86 7.32
C PRO A 192 -17.45 24.77 8.54
N ILE A 193 -16.55 25.75 8.56
CA ILE A 193 -16.44 26.76 9.61
C ILE A 193 -16.48 28.15 8.97
N ILE A 194 -16.95 29.15 9.74
CA ILE A 194 -16.90 30.54 9.33
C ILE A 194 -15.54 31.10 9.76
N THR A 195 -14.73 31.53 8.78
CA THR A 195 -13.47 32.21 9.06
C THR A 195 -13.72 33.72 8.95
N GLY A 196 -13.63 34.45 10.08
CA GLY A 196 -13.66 35.92 10.08
C GLY A 196 -12.37 36.44 9.46
N ASN A 197 -12.50 37.38 8.54
CA ASN A 197 -11.39 38.14 7.97
C ASN A 197 -11.12 39.33 8.85
#